data_e2b1424c29291f46e5f03a9cdc53ff42
#
_entry.id   e2b1424c29291f46e5f03a9cdc53ff42
#
_cell.length_a   1.000
_cell.length_b   1.000
_cell.length_c   1.000
_cell.angle_alpha   90.00
_cell.angle_beta   90.00
_cell.angle_gamma   90.00
#
_symmetry.space_group_name_H-M   'P 1'
#
loop_
_entity.id
_entity.type
_entity.pdbx_description
1 polymer ?
#
loop_
_entity_poly.entity_id
_entity_poly.type
_entity_poly.pdbx_seq_one_letter_code
_entity_poly.pdbx_strand_id
1 'polypeptide(L)'
;MKIFNAKVIAGEGSGRKIGVPTANLDKTDLGIDFGVYAAWARVNEQEFAALLHFGPQKTFGGKISTELHLKDFAGDIYGQEVRVEIIAKIREIKKFESVYDLQKQIRIDLKSI
;
A
#
# COMPACT_ATOMS: atom_id res chain seq x y z
N MET A 1 2.20 18.03 3.67
CA MET A 1 1.89 16.75 3.02
C MET A 1 3.04 16.31 2.14
N LYS A 2 3.27 15.01 2.07
CA LYS A 2 4.34 14.46 1.26
C LYS A 2 3.81 13.91 -0.05
N ILE A 3 4.45 14.28 -1.15
CA ILE A 3 4.14 13.75 -2.48
C ILE A 3 5.39 13.08 -3.01
N PHE A 4 5.24 11.88 -3.56
CA PHE A 4 6.36 11.21 -4.22
C PHE A 4 5.85 10.43 -5.44
N ASN A 5 6.78 10.15 -6.34
CA ASN A 5 6.53 9.30 -7.51
C ASN A 5 7.30 8.01 -7.35
N ALA A 6 6.71 6.92 -7.78
CA ALA A 6 7.35 5.62 -7.73
C ALA A 6 6.83 4.76 -8.87
N LYS A 7 7.56 3.69 -9.16
CA LYS A 7 7.17 2.72 -10.17
C LYS A 7 6.66 1.47 -9.48
N VAL A 8 5.60 0.89 -10.01
CA VAL A 8 5.08 -0.38 -9.50
C VAL A 8 5.98 -1.51 -9.97
N ILE A 9 6.51 -2.25 -9.02
CA ILE A 9 7.43 -3.37 -9.28
C ILE A 9 6.79 -4.67 -8.84
N ALA A 10 7.37 -5.79 -9.27
CA ALA A 10 6.93 -7.10 -8.80
C ALA A 10 7.25 -7.26 -7.32
N GLY A 11 6.26 -7.70 -6.55
CA GLY A 11 6.43 -8.06 -5.17
C GLY A 11 6.37 -9.57 -5.00
N GLU A 12 6.15 -10.00 -3.77
CA GLU A 12 6.03 -11.42 -3.45
C GLU A 12 4.68 -12.02 -3.85
N GLY A 13 3.77 -11.19 -4.33
CA GLY A 13 2.48 -11.64 -4.81
C GLY A 13 1.47 -12.01 -3.73
N SER A 14 1.78 -11.75 -2.47
CA SER A 14 0.90 -12.13 -1.35
C SER A 14 -0.47 -11.48 -1.45
N GLY A 15 -0.53 -10.21 -1.84
CA GLY A 15 -1.79 -9.48 -1.98
C GLY A 15 -2.70 -10.09 -3.04
N ARG A 16 -2.13 -10.53 -4.15
CA ARG A 16 -2.90 -11.19 -5.20
C ARG A 16 -3.49 -12.50 -4.72
N LYS A 17 -2.70 -13.28 -3.98
CA LYS A 17 -3.12 -14.59 -3.48
C LYS A 17 -4.28 -14.49 -2.51
N ILE A 18 -4.36 -13.40 -1.77
CA ILE A 18 -5.43 -13.21 -0.77
C ILE A 18 -6.57 -12.34 -1.28
N GLY A 19 -6.56 -11.97 -2.55
CA GLY A 19 -7.66 -11.25 -3.16
C GLY A 19 -7.71 -9.76 -2.91
N VAL A 20 -6.71 -9.18 -2.25
CA VAL A 20 -6.58 -7.73 -2.08
C VAL A 20 -5.44 -7.25 -2.99
N PRO A 21 -5.74 -6.47 -4.03
CA PRO A 21 -4.70 -5.98 -4.92
C PRO A 21 -3.66 -5.16 -4.17
N THR A 22 -2.39 -5.51 -4.34
CA THR A 22 -1.26 -4.84 -3.71
C THR A 22 -0.28 -4.41 -4.77
N ALA A 23 0.04 -3.13 -4.81
CA ALA A 23 1.07 -2.60 -5.68
C ALA A 23 2.33 -2.34 -4.85
N ASN A 24 3.42 -3.02 -5.18
CA ASN A 24 4.70 -2.78 -4.54
C ASN A 24 5.41 -1.64 -5.28
N LEU A 25 5.91 -0.67 -4.53
CA LEU A 25 6.56 0.50 -5.11
C LEU A 25 8.07 0.39 -4.94
N ASP A 26 8.80 0.91 -5.93
CA ASP A 26 10.27 0.82 -5.97
C ASP A 26 10.97 1.83 -5.06
N LYS A 27 10.24 2.66 -4.34
CA LYS A 27 10.80 3.67 -3.46
C LYS A 27 10.55 3.30 -2.00
N THR A 28 11.63 3.16 -1.22
CA THR A 28 11.58 2.78 0.20
C THR A 28 12.19 3.83 1.13
N ASP A 29 12.67 4.95 0.60
CA ASP A 29 13.25 6.05 1.38
C ASP A 29 12.31 7.25 1.38
N LEU A 30 11.16 7.11 2.03
CA LEU A 30 10.12 8.13 1.99
C LEU A 30 10.36 9.29 2.95
N GLY A 31 11.24 9.14 3.92
CA GLY A 31 11.52 10.19 4.91
C GLY A 31 10.37 10.43 5.87
N ILE A 32 9.55 9.42 6.10
CA ILE A 32 8.44 9.46 7.05
C ILE A 32 8.54 8.27 7.99
N ASP A 33 7.79 8.31 9.08
CA ASP A 33 7.73 7.18 10.01
C ASP A 33 7.07 5.97 9.38
N PHE A 34 7.44 4.79 9.82
CA PHE A 34 6.74 3.57 9.43
C PHE A 34 5.29 3.65 9.87
N GLY A 35 4.39 3.13 9.05
CA GLY A 35 2.98 3.13 9.39
C GLY A 35 2.10 2.84 8.19
N VAL A 36 0.81 2.92 8.46
CA VAL A 36 -0.24 2.80 7.45
C VAL A 36 -0.90 4.17 7.30
N TYR A 37 -0.97 4.64 6.07
CA TYR A 37 -1.39 6.00 5.75
C TYR A 37 -2.56 6.02 4.79
N ALA A 38 -3.45 7.00 4.97
CA ALA A 38 -4.39 7.37 3.93
C ALA A 38 -3.65 8.22 2.90
N ALA A 39 -3.93 7.99 1.63
CA ALA A 39 -3.24 8.67 0.54
C ALA A 39 -4.16 8.82 -0.68
N TRP A 40 -3.77 9.71 -1.58
CA TRP A 40 -4.29 9.75 -2.94
C TRP A 40 -3.24 9.19 -3.87
N ALA A 41 -3.67 8.36 -4.81
CA ALA A 41 -2.78 7.80 -5.82
C ALA A 41 -3.29 8.18 -7.20
N ARG A 42 -2.39 8.68 -8.04
CA ARG A 42 -2.71 9.02 -9.41
C ARG A 42 -2.00 8.07 -10.35
N VAL A 43 -2.80 7.35 -11.15
CA VAL A 43 -2.33 6.36 -12.11
C VAL A 43 -3.04 6.63 -13.42
N ASN A 44 -2.29 6.80 -14.52
CA ASN A 44 -2.89 7.03 -15.85
C ASN A 44 -3.92 8.17 -15.84
N GLU A 45 -3.61 9.28 -15.17
CA GLU A 45 -4.46 10.46 -15.06
C GLU A 45 -5.76 10.24 -14.27
N GLN A 46 -5.90 9.10 -13.61
CA GLN A 46 -7.02 8.84 -12.70
C GLN A 46 -6.55 8.87 -11.26
N GLU A 47 -7.37 9.41 -10.38
CA GLU A 47 -7.07 9.47 -8.96
C GLU A 47 -7.90 8.45 -8.19
N PHE A 48 -7.24 7.80 -7.23
CA PHE A 48 -7.85 6.81 -6.35
C PHE A 48 -7.52 7.15 -4.91
N ALA A 49 -8.50 7.00 -4.03
CA ALA A 49 -8.19 6.91 -2.61
C ALA A 49 -7.40 5.63 -2.39
N ALA A 50 -6.40 5.68 -1.53
CA ALA A 50 -5.49 4.57 -1.36
C ALA A 50 -5.03 4.42 0.07
N LEU A 51 -4.57 3.22 0.39
CA LEU A 51 -3.92 2.90 1.64
C LEU A 51 -2.45 2.66 1.34
N LEU A 52 -1.56 3.37 2.02
CA LEU A 52 -0.13 3.19 1.87
C LEU A 52 0.43 2.50 3.11
N HIS A 53 1.06 1.34 2.92
CA HIS A 53 1.79 0.65 3.96
C HIS A 53 3.28 0.89 3.74
N PHE A 54 3.93 1.55 4.69
CA PHE A 54 5.36 1.81 4.60
C PHE A 54 6.07 1.28 5.84
N GLY A 55 6.99 0.34 5.65
CA GLY A 55 7.78 -0.21 6.71
C GLY A 55 7.94 -1.71 6.63
N PRO A 56 8.31 -2.35 7.75
CA PRO A 56 8.56 -3.79 7.76
C PRO A 56 7.27 -4.59 7.57
N GLN A 57 7.35 -5.60 6.74
CA GLN A 57 6.27 -6.57 6.51
C GLN A 57 6.27 -7.60 7.64
N LYS A 58 5.81 -7.21 8.82
CA LYS A 58 5.89 -8.05 10.03
C LYS A 58 5.22 -9.41 9.87
N THR A 59 4.17 -9.49 9.07
CA THR A 59 3.46 -10.74 8.79
C THR A 59 4.25 -11.65 7.85
N PHE A 60 5.10 -11.07 7.00
CA PHE A 60 5.82 -11.78 5.94
C PHE A 60 7.35 -11.64 6.05
N GLY A 61 7.90 -11.74 7.26
CA GLY A 61 9.35 -11.80 7.45
C GLY A 61 10.04 -10.48 7.80
N GLY A 62 9.32 -9.38 7.85
CA GLY A 62 9.88 -8.12 8.37
C GLY A 62 10.68 -7.27 7.40
N LYS A 63 10.73 -7.60 6.13
CA LYS A 63 11.42 -6.79 5.12
C LYS A 63 10.70 -5.46 4.91
N ILE A 64 11.46 -4.38 4.82
CA ILE A 64 10.89 -3.05 4.58
C ILE A 64 10.40 -2.96 3.14
N SER A 65 9.18 -2.49 2.99
CA SER A 65 8.55 -2.31 1.69
C SER A 65 7.63 -1.09 1.69
N THR A 66 7.29 -0.64 0.50
CA THR A 66 6.27 0.38 0.28
C THR A 66 5.18 -0.25 -0.56
N GLU A 67 3.99 -0.40 0.01
CA GLU A 67 2.87 -1.05 -0.65
C GLU A 67 1.67 -0.12 -0.72
N LEU A 68 0.97 -0.19 -1.85
CA LEU A 68 -0.18 0.66 -2.12
C LEU A 68 -1.39 -0.22 -2.43
N HIS A 69 -2.50 0.05 -1.75
CA HIS A 69 -3.78 -0.59 -2.02
C HIS A 69 -4.75 0.48 -2.52
N LEU A 70 -5.18 0.35 -3.77
CA LEU A 70 -6.11 1.30 -4.36
C LEU A 70 -7.55 0.93 -4.00
N LYS A 71 -8.32 1.92 -3.54
CA LYS A 71 -9.72 1.72 -3.23
C LYS A 71 -10.55 1.69 -4.53
N ASP A 72 -11.47 0.73 -4.60
CA ASP A 72 -12.40 0.60 -5.74
C ASP A 72 -11.69 0.46 -7.09
N PHE A 73 -10.52 -0.18 -7.09
CA PHE A 73 -9.75 -0.42 -8.29
C PHE A 73 -9.66 -1.93 -8.56
N ALA A 74 -9.93 -2.32 -9.79
CA ALA A 74 -9.70 -3.67 -10.26
C ALA A 74 -8.77 -3.60 -11.46
N GLY A 75 -7.75 -4.46 -11.49
CA GLY A 75 -6.80 -4.49 -12.59
C GLY A 75 -5.37 -4.60 -12.10
N ASP A 76 -4.43 -4.37 -13.03
CA ASP A 76 -3.00 -4.49 -12.77
C ASP A 76 -2.31 -3.21 -13.26
N ILE A 77 -1.50 -2.63 -12.38
CA ILE A 77 -0.73 -1.43 -12.70
C ILE A 77 0.78 -1.71 -12.70
N TYR A 78 1.17 -2.98 -12.79
CA TYR A 78 2.58 -3.36 -12.82
C TYR A 78 3.35 -2.61 -13.91
N GLY A 79 4.51 -2.07 -13.54
CA GLY A 79 5.38 -1.34 -14.46
C GLY A 79 5.00 0.11 -14.68
N GLN A 80 3.89 0.57 -14.16
CA GLN A 80 3.44 1.94 -14.33
C GLN A 80 3.97 2.85 -13.22
N GLU A 81 4.08 4.13 -13.53
CA GLU A 81 4.39 5.14 -12.52
C GLU A 81 3.12 5.54 -11.79
N VAL A 82 3.28 5.78 -10.51
CA VAL A 82 2.19 6.27 -9.66
C VAL A 82 2.68 7.48 -8.87
N ARG A 83 1.83 8.49 -8.77
CA ARG A 83 2.07 9.66 -7.93
C ARG A 83 1.25 9.48 -6.67
N VAL A 84 1.92 9.51 -5.51
CA VAL A 84 1.28 9.29 -4.22
C VAL A 84 1.35 10.56 -3.39
N GLU A 85 0.19 10.99 -2.91
CA GLU A 85 0.10 12.10 -1.97
C GLU A 85 -0.35 11.55 -0.63
N ILE A 86 0.53 11.62 0.37
CA ILE A 86 0.26 11.11 1.71
C ILE A 86 -0.58 12.13 2.47
N ILE A 87 -1.74 11.71 2.95
CA ILE A 87 -2.69 12.59 3.62
C ILE A 87 -2.53 12.53 5.13
N ALA A 88 -2.61 11.34 5.72
CA ALA A 88 -2.58 11.19 7.17
C ALA A 88 -2.20 9.78 7.57
N LYS A 89 -1.52 9.65 8.69
CA LYS A 89 -1.24 8.33 9.28
C LYS A 89 -2.52 7.79 9.92
N ILE A 90 -2.89 6.57 9.58
CA ILE A 90 -4.08 5.92 10.10
C ILE A 90 -3.74 5.09 11.34
N ARG A 91 -2.65 4.33 11.28
CA ARG A 91 -2.27 3.43 12.37
C ARG A 91 -0.82 2.98 12.24
N GLU A 92 -0.34 2.36 13.29
CA GLU A 92 0.96 1.70 13.28
C GLU A 92 0.89 0.38 12.52
N ILE A 93 2.06 -0.12 12.12
CA ILE A 93 2.18 -1.43 11.50
C ILE A 93 1.95 -2.50 12.56
N LYS A 94 1.18 -3.53 12.21
CA LYS A 94 0.91 -4.67 13.08
C LYS A 94 1.37 -5.96 12.44
N LYS A 95 1.71 -6.94 13.29
CA LYS A 95 1.86 -8.31 12.85
C LYS A 95 0.51 -9.03 13.03
N PHE A 96 0.08 -9.74 12.00
CA PHE A 96 -1.14 -10.52 12.04
C PHE A 96 -0.80 -12.00 12.13
N GLU A 97 -1.63 -12.77 12.83
CA GLU A 97 -1.40 -14.19 13.00
C GLU A 97 -1.66 -14.99 11.72
N SER A 98 -2.46 -14.44 10.82
CA SER A 98 -2.76 -15.08 9.55
C SER A 98 -2.88 -14.06 8.43
N VAL A 99 -2.72 -14.53 7.20
CA VAL A 99 -2.97 -13.72 6.01
C VAL A 99 -4.43 -13.26 5.96
N TYR A 100 -5.34 -14.09 6.44
CA TYR A 100 -6.75 -13.75 6.50
C TYR A 100 -7.00 -12.52 7.38
N ASP A 101 -6.37 -12.49 8.56
CA ASP A 101 -6.53 -11.36 9.49
C ASP A 101 -5.95 -10.08 8.91
N LEU A 102 -4.80 -10.16 8.24
CA LEU A 102 -4.21 -9.02 7.54
C LEU A 102 -5.15 -8.49 6.46
N GLN A 103 -5.69 -9.38 5.65
CA GLN A 103 -6.61 -9.01 4.57
C GLN A 103 -7.87 -8.33 5.11
N LYS A 104 -8.41 -8.86 6.21
CA LYS A 104 -9.59 -8.29 6.87
C LYS A 104 -9.31 -6.87 7.34
N GLN A 105 -8.13 -6.65 7.94
CA GLN A 105 -7.75 -5.32 8.43
C GLN A 105 -7.59 -4.33 7.26
N ILE A 106 -6.98 -4.75 6.16
CA ILE A 106 -6.82 -3.91 4.98
C ILE A 106 -8.17 -3.47 4.45
N ARG A 107 -9.15 -4.38 4.39
CA ARG A 107 -10.50 -4.04 3.95
C ARG A 107 -11.17 -3.03 4.87
N ILE A 108 -11.00 -3.17 6.18
CA ILE A 108 -11.52 -2.22 7.16
C ILE A 108 -10.88 -0.85 6.94
N ASP A 109 -9.55 -0.81 6.80
CA ASP A 109 -8.80 0.42 6.58
C ASP A 109 -9.25 1.12 5.29
N LEU A 110 -9.45 0.38 4.21
CA LEU A 110 -9.91 0.93 2.94
C LEU A 110 -11.30 1.55 3.05
N LYS A 111 -12.17 0.98 3.87
CA LYS A 111 -13.49 1.55 4.08
C LYS A 111 -13.47 2.85 4.86
N SER A 112 -12.40 3.09 5.61
CA SER A 112 -12.26 4.29 6.45
C SER A 112 -11.71 5.50 5.69
N ILE A 113 -11.30 5.32 4.45
CA ILE A 113 -10.71 6.40 3.65
C ILE A 113 -11.61 6.86 2.52
#